data_27eac515de883c126b8e712d44dc3404
#
_entry.id   27eac515de883c126b8e712d44dc3404
#
_cell.length_a   1.000
_cell.length_b   1.000
_cell.length_c   1.000
_cell.angle_alpha   90.00
_cell.angle_beta   90.00
_cell.angle_gamma   90.00
#
_symmetry.space_group_name_H-M   'P 1'
#
loop_
_entity.id
_entity.type
_entity.pdbx_description
1 polymer ?
#
loop_
_entity_poly.entity_id
_entity_poly.type
_entity_poly.pdbx_seq_one_letter_code
_entity_poly.pdbx_strand_id
1 'polypeptide(L)'
;MNATIGGWLAGASWAGILALVLDISIKAAIVCAVAGVATMLMRRWSAGARSMVWVFTLAALLALPLTHFISPVWNLPVLPEVGSWFREGASTGAAISGEKIIDPETGAEAAATRGAAADAAKAPRFTEGWHAWAFLVWMAGTAMSLLWLAVRTSLGSRILRRCDAADETWNALLERVSTELGLNRRVRLFESCEIGAAVTIGAINPAIVVPAGSSEWPGARRRYILSHELAHVKRRDGLIEVLALVVKSIYWFNPLVWLAVRAARVERERDCDDAVLNSGARPSDYAMFLMDIARDLGAPRGPAWQLSTISQGSHLKERIMSILDPKIDRNRGRRRAGVVSCFLVASIVLPLSISGIWQTQAQEQPHKSKEKALQYKQQEQKQKEIELKKMQKEKMAGMSSEEAIAMKWEEISAQEGSAAVLIHDAIEEKGPEAGMKLAMKLKESGDEEYYFKEGEFNTLGYYFLYGEKLDEAIAVFKINVRMNPDSWNVYDSLGEAVLAAGKYESARKYYEKSLELNPENENGRKMLAKLEAKEEGLAKSHKSVETDESD
;
A
#
# COMPACT_ATOMS: atom_id res chain seq x y z
N MET A 1 14.47 23.18 -17.88
CA MET A 1 13.96 21.81 -18.08
C MET A 1 15.02 20.71 -17.97
N ASN A 2 16.29 20.99 -18.25
CA ASN A 2 17.38 19.98 -18.16
C ASN A 2 17.97 19.77 -16.74
N ALA A 3 17.72 20.67 -15.80
CA ALA A 3 18.25 20.56 -14.43
C ALA A 3 17.42 19.65 -13.50
N THR A 4 16.17 19.37 -13.85
CA THR A 4 15.25 18.59 -13.03
C THR A 4 15.40 17.07 -13.22
N ILE A 5 15.73 16.60 -14.40
CA ILE A 5 15.88 15.16 -14.69
C ILE A 5 17.23 14.64 -14.15
N GLY A 6 18.31 15.40 -14.32
CA GLY A 6 19.64 15.03 -13.81
C GLY A 6 19.74 15.00 -12.28
N GLY A 7 19.08 15.94 -11.60
CA GLY A 7 19.02 15.99 -10.13
C GLY A 7 18.20 14.86 -9.51
N TRP A 8 17.17 14.40 -10.24
CA TRP A 8 16.30 13.30 -9.79
C TRP A 8 17.00 11.94 -9.88
N LEU A 9 17.77 11.72 -10.95
CA LEU A 9 18.54 10.46 -11.13
C LEU A 9 19.73 10.36 -10.15
N ALA A 10 20.30 11.47 -9.71
CA ALA A 10 21.43 11.47 -8.78
C ALA A 10 21.02 11.24 -7.32
N GLY A 11 19.74 11.45 -6.96
CA GLY A 11 19.21 11.29 -5.60
C GLY A 11 18.25 10.11 -5.41
N ALA A 12 17.84 9.43 -6.48
CA ALA A 12 16.87 8.34 -6.41
C ALA A 12 17.57 7.06 -5.93
N SER A 13 17.15 6.54 -4.77
CA SER A 13 17.55 5.20 -4.33
C SER A 13 16.99 4.15 -5.30
N TRP A 14 17.71 3.05 -5.53
CA TRP A 14 17.25 1.92 -6.36
C TRP A 14 15.89 1.36 -5.91
N ALA A 15 15.63 1.42 -4.60
CA ALA A 15 14.33 1.06 -4.01
C ALA A 15 13.21 1.99 -4.49
N GLY A 16 13.46 3.30 -4.61
CA GLY A 16 12.49 4.26 -5.13
C GLY A 16 12.14 4.03 -6.60
N ILE A 17 13.14 3.67 -7.42
CA ILE A 17 12.92 3.35 -8.84
C ILE A 17 12.08 2.06 -8.99
N LEU A 18 12.37 1.03 -8.20
CA LEU A 18 11.58 -0.20 -8.21
C LEU A 18 10.15 0.04 -7.74
N ALA A 19 9.97 0.82 -6.67
CA ALA A 19 8.64 1.22 -6.19
C ALA A 19 7.84 1.95 -7.27
N LEU A 20 8.47 2.84 -8.05
CA LEU A 20 7.86 3.51 -9.19
C LEU A 20 7.41 2.53 -10.27
N VAL A 21 8.26 1.57 -10.65
CA VAL A 21 7.92 0.55 -11.67
C VAL A 21 6.73 -0.30 -11.20
N LEU A 22 6.71 -0.68 -9.92
CA LEU A 22 5.61 -1.43 -9.32
C LEU A 22 4.31 -0.61 -9.26
N ASP A 23 4.37 0.65 -8.84
CA ASP A 23 3.22 1.57 -8.80
C ASP A 23 2.59 1.71 -10.19
N ILE A 24 3.40 2.02 -11.21
CA ILE A 24 2.95 2.13 -12.59
C ILE A 24 2.36 0.79 -13.09
N SER A 25 2.96 -0.34 -12.71
CA SER A 25 2.47 -1.67 -13.10
C SER A 25 1.11 -2.01 -12.47
N ILE A 26 0.89 -1.68 -11.20
CA ILE A 26 -0.39 -1.87 -10.52
C ILE A 26 -1.47 -0.99 -11.15
N LYS A 27 -1.17 0.29 -11.39
CA LYS A 27 -2.07 1.21 -12.09
C LYS A 27 -2.42 0.70 -13.49
N ALA A 28 -1.42 0.21 -14.24
CA ALA A 28 -1.64 -0.40 -15.55
C ALA A 28 -2.56 -1.62 -15.46
N ALA A 29 -2.38 -2.47 -14.45
CA ALA A 29 -3.25 -3.63 -14.21
C ALA A 29 -4.70 -3.23 -13.94
N ILE A 30 -4.92 -2.20 -13.12
CA ILE A 30 -6.26 -1.66 -12.81
C ILE A 30 -6.93 -1.13 -14.09
N VAL A 31 -6.22 -0.32 -14.87
CA VAL A 31 -6.72 0.24 -16.14
C VAL A 31 -7.11 -0.88 -17.12
N CYS A 32 -6.28 -1.92 -17.25
CA CYS A 32 -6.58 -3.09 -18.09
C CYS A 32 -7.81 -3.86 -17.59
N ALA A 33 -7.94 -4.08 -16.28
CA ALA A 33 -9.08 -4.78 -15.68
C ALA A 33 -10.39 -4.02 -15.91
N VAL A 34 -10.40 -2.70 -15.70
CA VAL A 34 -11.58 -1.87 -15.94
C VAL A 34 -11.96 -1.85 -17.42
N ALA A 35 -10.98 -1.73 -18.34
CA ALA A 35 -11.23 -1.82 -19.78
C ALA A 35 -11.81 -3.19 -20.17
N GLY A 36 -11.33 -4.27 -19.54
CA GLY A 36 -11.88 -5.62 -19.71
C GLY A 36 -13.34 -5.70 -19.29
N VAL A 37 -13.69 -5.20 -18.11
CA VAL A 37 -15.06 -5.14 -17.62
C VAL A 37 -15.93 -4.28 -18.55
N ALA A 38 -15.46 -3.10 -18.95
CA ALA A 38 -16.18 -2.21 -19.85
C ALA A 38 -16.50 -2.91 -21.19
N THR A 39 -15.52 -3.59 -21.79
CA THR A 39 -15.75 -4.33 -23.05
C THR A 39 -16.67 -5.54 -22.88
N MET A 40 -16.67 -6.18 -21.70
CA MET A 40 -17.65 -7.23 -21.36
C MET A 40 -19.08 -6.68 -21.28
N LEU A 41 -19.28 -5.53 -20.67
CA LEU A 41 -20.59 -4.87 -20.62
C LEU A 41 -21.07 -4.41 -22.02
N MET A 42 -20.12 -4.04 -22.87
CA MET A 42 -20.37 -3.61 -24.26
C MET A 42 -20.52 -4.79 -25.25
N ARG A 43 -20.75 -6.03 -24.80
CA ARG A 43 -20.82 -7.21 -25.71
C ARG A 43 -21.84 -7.09 -26.87
N ARG A 44 -22.90 -6.31 -26.67
CA ARG A 44 -23.94 -6.04 -27.68
C ARG A 44 -23.63 -4.84 -28.60
N TRP A 45 -22.54 -4.13 -28.35
CA TRP A 45 -22.10 -3.00 -29.16
C TRP A 45 -21.21 -3.49 -30.31
N SER A 46 -21.00 -2.62 -31.32
CA SER A 46 -20.14 -2.95 -32.44
C SER A 46 -18.70 -3.27 -32.00
N ALA A 47 -18.03 -4.13 -32.75
CA ALA A 47 -16.61 -4.45 -32.52
C ALA A 47 -15.73 -3.19 -32.58
N GLY A 48 -16.07 -2.24 -33.45
CA GLY A 48 -15.39 -0.95 -33.54
C GLY A 48 -15.48 -0.12 -32.26
N ALA A 49 -16.62 -0.18 -31.55
CA ALA A 49 -16.77 0.51 -30.27
C ALA A 49 -15.86 -0.10 -29.20
N ARG A 50 -15.84 -1.44 -29.08
CA ARG A 50 -14.97 -2.15 -28.12
C ARG A 50 -13.47 -1.99 -28.46
N SER A 51 -13.14 -1.98 -29.75
CA SER A 51 -11.78 -1.69 -30.23
C SER A 51 -11.28 -0.33 -29.77
N MET A 52 -12.14 0.71 -29.80
CA MET A 52 -11.78 2.04 -29.32
C MET A 52 -11.44 2.07 -27.83
N VAL A 53 -12.17 1.33 -26.98
CA VAL A 53 -11.82 1.20 -25.55
C VAL A 53 -10.38 0.73 -25.39
N TRP A 54 -10.00 -0.33 -26.12
CA TRP A 54 -8.64 -0.86 -26.06
C TRP A 54 -7.59 0.09 -26.62
N VAL A 55 -7.89 0.82 -27.70
CA VAL A 55 -6.96 1.82 -28.26
C VAL A 55 -6.67 2.93 -27.24
N PHE A 56 -7.71 3.48 -26.59
CA PHE A 56 -7.53 4.48 -25.55
C PHE A 56 -6.83 3.91 -24.31
N THR A 57 -7.11 2.66 -23.95
CA THR A 57 -6.41 1.95 -22.88
C THR A 57 -4.92 1.85 -23.16
N LEU A 58 -4.52 1.42 -24.37
CA LEU A 58 -3.11 1.33 -24.76
C LEU A 58 -2.42 2.71 -24.79
N ALA A 59 -3.11 3.74 -25.27
CA ALA A 59 -2.60 5.11 -25.24
C ALA A 59 -2.41 5.61 -23.80
N ALA A 60 -3.37 5.31 -22.92
CA ALA A 60 -3.30 5.64 -21.50
C ALA A 60 -2.15 4.92 -20.79
N LEU A 61 -1.93 3.62 -21.09
CA LEU A 61 -0.80 2.87 -20.55
C LEU A 61 0.56 3.47 -20.97
N LEU A 62 0.65 3.99 -22.18
CA LEU A 62 1.85 4.69 -22.63
C LEU A 62 2.02 6.05 -21.93
N ALA A 63 0.93 6.74 -21.61
CA ALA A 63 0.94 8.03 -20.94
C ALA A 63 1.22 7.92 -19.42
N LEU A 64 0.87 6.80 -18.76
CA LEU A 64 1.01 6.61 -17.32
C LEU A 64 2.41 6.92 -16.77
N PRO A 65 3.53 6.48 -17.37
CA PRO A 65 4.86 6.85 -16.90
C PRO A 65 5.13 8.36 -17.00
N LEU A 66 4.58 9.02 -18.01
CA LEU A 66 4.77 10.47 -18.24
C LEU A 66 3.97 11.30 -17.23
N THR A 67 2.76 10.87 -16.89
CA THR A 67 1.91 11.58 -15.93
C THR A 67 2.51 11.62 -14.54
N HIS A 68 3.29 10.61 -14.15
CA HIS A 68 4.00 10.58 -12.88
C HIS A 68 4.96 11.76 -12.68
N PHE A 69 5.56 12.27 -13.75
CA PHE A 69 6.48 13.41 -13.70
C PHE A 69 5.79 14.78 -13.69
N ILE A 70 4.50 14.84 -14.06
CA ILE A 70 3.77 16.10 -14.29
C ILE A 70 2.79 16.37 -13.14
N SER A 71 2.22 15.35 -12.53
CA SER A 71 1.13 15.48 -11.55
C SER A 71 1.66 15.68 -10.13
N PRO A 72 1.07 16.60 -9.32
CA PRO A 72 1.31 16.64 -7.88
C PRO A 72 0.82 15.34 -7.27
N VAL A 73 1.68 14.69 -6.48
CA VAL A 73 1.38 13.39 -5.87
C VAL A 73 0.46 13.59 -4.66
N TRP A 74 -0.79 13.18 -4.78
CA TRP A 74 -1.67 13.00 -3.64
C TRP A 74 -1.44 11.61 -3.06
N ASN A 75 -0.81 11.56 -1.91
CA ASN A 75 -0.55 10.30 -1.20
C ASN A 75 -1.84 9.77 -0.58
N LEU A 76 -2.48 8.81 -1.25
CA LEU A 76 -3.54 8.00 -0.65
C LEU A 76 -2.87 6.77 -0.02
N PRO A 77 -2.87 6.61 1.31
CA PRO A 77 -2.31 5.44 1.96
C PRO A 77 -3.24 4.23 1.78
N VAL A 78 -3.22 3.63 0.59
CA VAL A 78 -4.07 2.47 0.25
C VAL A 78 -3.38 1.15 0.59
N LEU A 79 -2.06 1.13 0.68
CA LEU A 79 -1.27 -0.07 0.99
C LEU A 79 -0.26 0.22 2.11
N PRO A 80 -0.02 -0.73 3.05
CA PRO A 80 0.99 -0.59 4.08
C PRO A 80 2.39 -0.43 3.46
N GLU A 81 3.28 0.29 4.15
CA GLU A 81 4.66 0.50 3.70
C GLU A 81 5.34 -0.84 3.39
N VAL A 82 5.69 -1.07 2.14
CA VAL A 82 6.44 -2.28 1.74
C VAL A 82 7.77 -2.39 2.49
N GLY A 83 8.32 -1.26 2.93
CA GLY A 83 9.53 -1.21 3.76
C GLY A 83 9.37 -1.81 5.15
N SER A 84 8.17 -1.93 5.72
CA SER A 84 7.93 -2.54 7.03
C SER A 84 8.05 -4.07 6.97
N TRP A 85 7.58 -4.70 5.93
CA TRP A 85 7.62 -6.16 5.74
C TRP A 85 9.05 -6.73 5.64
N PHE A 86 10.00 -5.91 5.18
CA PHE A 86 11.41 -6.30 5.07
C PHE A 86 12.26 -5.88 6.28
N ARG A 87 11.76 -5.02 7.16
CA ARG A 87 12.46 -4.62 8.40
C ARG A 87 12.20 -5.56 9.57
N GLU A 88 11.04 -6.18 9.67
CA GLU A 88 10.74 -7.11 10.76
C GLU A 88 11.63 -8.37 10.74
N GLY A 89 12.10 -8.80 9.57
CA GLY A 89 13.08 -9.90 9.46
C GLY A 89 14.51 -9.56 9.90
N ALA A 90 14.87 -8.27 9.97
CA ALA A 90 16.22 -7.83 10.34
C ALA A 90 16.35 -7.44 11.83
N SER A 91 15.24 -7.18 12.53
CA SER A 91 15.26 -6.76 13.93
C SER A 91 15.29 -7.92 14.94
N THR A 92 14.96 -9.14 14.52
CA THR A 92 15.00 -10.33 15.38
C THR A 92 16.41 -10.95 15.53
N GLY A 93 17.37 -10.52 14.73
CA GLY A 93 18.77 -11.02 14.80
C GLY A 93 19.74 -10.16 15.64
N ALA A 94 19.32 -8.95 16.06
CA ALA A 94 20.24 -8.00 16.73
C ALA A 94 19.99 -7.82 18.24
N ALA A 95 19.10 -8.61 18.83
CA ALA A 95 18.71 -8.45 20.25
C ALA A 95 19.36 -9.46 21.20
N ILE A 96 20.41 -10.14 20.79
CA ILE A 96 21.17 -11.04 21.69
C ILE A 96 22.61 -10.57 21.71
N SER A 97 23.03 -10.14 22.90
CA SER A 97 24.39 -9.88 23.39
C SER A 97 24.85 -8.42 23.43
N GLY A 98 24.46 -7.81 24.51
CA GLY A 98 25.10 -6.64 25.07
C GLY A 98 25.34 -6.83 26.56
N GLU A 99 25.87 -8.00 26.98
CA GLU A 99 26.36 -8.19 28.35
C GLU A 99 27.76 -7.60 28.44
N LYS A 100 27.89 -6.47 29.11
CA LYS A 100 29.16 -5.83 29.44
C LYS A 100 29.84 -6.64 30.54
N ILE A 101 30.87 -7.37 30.16
CA ILE A 101 31.85 -7.86 31.13
C ILE A 101 32.89 -6.76 31.32
N ILE A 102 32.86 -6.09 32.45
CA ILE A 102 33.87 -5.11 32.88
C ILE A 102 34.91 -5.89 33.70
N ASP A 103 36.13 -5.94 33.21
CA ASP A 103 37.26 -6.49 33.96
C ASP A 103 37.91 -5.32 34.74
N PRO A 104 37.96 -5.40 36.09
CA PRO A 104 38.32 -4.24 36.92
C PRO A 104 39.83 -3.93 37.01
N GLU A 105 40.73 -4.66 36.36
CA GLU A 105 42.18 -4.52 36.63
C GLU A 105 43.04 -3.96 35.49
N THR A 106 42.52 -3.75 34.29
CA THR A 106 43.36 -3.21 33.20
C THR A 106 42.61 -2.24 32.32
N GLY A 107 42.84 -0.98 32.43
CA GLY A 107 42.25 0.13 31.66
C GLY A 107 42.50 0.13 30.15
N ALA A 108 42.24 -1.03 29.46
CA ALA A 108 42.43 -1.21 28.02
C ALA A 108 41.10 -1.31 27.26
N GLU A 109 40.26 -0.27 27.33
CA GLU A 109 38.89 -0.25 26.74
C GLU A 109 38.81 0.39 25.35
N ALA A 110 39.88 0.79 24.71
CA ALA A 110 39.80 1.62 23.49
C ALA A 110 40.06 0.90 22.16
N ALA A 111 40.59 -0.32 22.17
CA ALA A 111 41.03 -0.98 20.92
C ALA A 111 40.04 -2.02 20.35
N ALA A 112 39.29 -2.74 21.19
CA ALA A 112 38.41 -3.81 20.74
C ALA A 112 37.10 -3.30 20.09
N THR A 113 36.57 -2.17 20.55
CA THR A 113 35.33 -1.56 19.99
C THR A 113 35.54 -0.89 18.63
N ARG A 114 36.76 -0.46 18.28
CA ARG A 114 37.05 0.09 16.94
C ARG A 114 37.22 -1.00 15.88
N GLY A 115 37.71 -2.16 16.23
CA GLY A 115 37.83 -3.32 15.32
C GLY A 115 36.46 -3.89 14.92
N ALA A 116 35.57 -4.11 15.88
CA ALA A 116 34.25 -4.65 15.64
C ALA A 116 33.33 -3.68 14.85
N ALA A 117 33.46 -2.38 15.04
CA ALA A 117 32.73 -1.37 14.26
C ALA A 117 33.28 -1.23 12.82
N ALA A 118 34.57 -1.45 12.60
CA ALA A 118 35.20 -1.42 11.27
C ALA A 118 34.90 -2.69 10.46
N ASP A 119 34.79 -3.85 11.10
CA ASP A 119 34.39 -5.10 10.42
C ASP A 119 32.87 -5.20 10.18
N ALA A 120 32.04 -4.63 11.04
CA ALA A 120 30.61 -4.46 10.78
C ALA A 120 30.32 -3.54 9.59
N ALA A 121 31.24 -2.60 9.29
CA ALA A 121 31.13 -1.73 8.10
C ALA A 121 31.56 -2.44 6.79
N LYS A 122 32.22 -3.61 6.87
CA LYS A 122 32.69 -4.38 5.71
C LYS A 122 31.86 -5.62 5.37
N ALA A 123 30.83 -5.95 6.15
CA ALA A 123 29.90 -6.99 5.74
C ALA A 123 29.18 -6.54 4.47
N PRO A 124 29.22 -7.29 3.35
CA PRO A 124 28.51 -6.90 2.15
C PRO A 124 27.02 -6.86 2.48
N ARG A 125 26.44 -5.63 2.44
CA ARG A 125 24.99 -5.44 2.58
C ARG A 125 24.30 -5.97 1.34
N PHE A 126 24.13 -7.29 1.26
CA PHE A 126 23.41 -7.99 0.18
C PHE A 126 21.98 -7.46 -0.01
N THR A 127 21.45 -6.73 0.97
CA THR A 127 20.10 -6.19 0.95
C THR A 127 19.93 -4.91 0.09
N GLU A 128 21.00 -4.19 -0.25
CA GLU A 128 20.89 -2.95 -1.04
C GLU A 128 21.09 -3.16 -2.55
N GLY A 129 21.65 -4.28 -2.99
CA GLY A 129 21.96 -4.54 -4.40
C GLY A 129 20.84 -5.13 -5.26
N TRP A 130 19.87 -5.85 -4.69
CA TRP A 130 18.86 -6.58 -5.49
C TRP A 130 17.91 -5.67 -6.27
N HIS A 131 17.62 -4.47 -5.76
CA HIS A 131 16.79 -3.48 -6.46
C HIS A 131 17.42 -3.03 -7.77
N ALA A 132 18.75 -2.83 -7.78
CA ALA A 132 19.49 -2.50 -8.97
C ALA A 132 19.44 -3.64 -9.99
N TRP A 133 19.61 -4.89 -9.56
CA TRP A 133 19.48 -6.06 -10.42
C TRP A 133 18.07 -6.20 -11.00
N ALA A 134 17.02 -6.00 -10.20
CA ALA A 134 15.64 -6.02 -10.67
C ALA A 134 15.37 -4.97 -11.75
N PHE A 135 15.88 -3.75 -11.57
CA PHE A 135 15.78 -2.69 -12.56
C PHE A 135 16.58 -3.00 -13.83
N LEU A 136 17.79 -3.54 -13.71
CA LEU A 136 18.59 -3.97 -14.85
C LEU A 136 17.91 -5.08 -15.67
N VAL A 137 17.30 -6.06 -14.99
CA VAL A 137 16.49 -7.11 -15.64
C VAL A 137 15.30 -6.50 -16.38
N TRP A 138 14.60 -5.54 -15.76
CA TRP A 138 13.50 -4.84 -16.41
C TRP A 138 13.96 -4.05 -17.63
N MET A 139 15.06 -3.32 -17.54
CA MET A 139 15.65 -2.58 -18.68
C MET A 139 16.08 -3.53 -19.79
N ALA A 140 16.75 -4.63 -19.47
CA ALA A 140 17.21 -5.62 -20.44
C ALA A 140 16.02 -6.25 -21.18
N GLY A 141 14.95 -6.65 -20.46
CA GLY A 141 13.73 -7.18 -21.05
C GLY A 141 13.03 -6.17 -21.97
N THR A 142 12.97 -4.91 -21.55
CA THR A 142 12.42 -3.81 -22.36
C THR A 142 13.25 -3.58 -23.63
N ALA A 143 14.57 -3.46 -23.49
CA ALA A 143 15.49 -3.27 -24.61
C ALA A 143 15.42 -4.44 -25.60
N MET A 144 15.41 -5.67 -25.12
CA MET A 144 15.27 -6.87 -25.96
C MET A 144 13.95 -6.86 -26.73
N SER A 145 12.85 -6.50 -26.08
CA SER A 145 11.52 -6.42 -26.71
C SER A 145 11.44 -5.33 -27.77
N LEU A 146 12.06 -4.17 -27.53
CA LEU A 146 12.16 -3.08 -28.51
C LEU A 146 13.07 -3.44 -29.68
N LEU A 147 14.17 -4.12 -29.41
CA LEU A 147 15.05 -4.65 -30.47
C LEU A 147 14.31 -5.65 -31.36
N TRP A 148 13.54 -6.56 -30.75
CA TRP A 148 12.70 -7.50 -31.49
C TRP A 148 11.67 -6.77 -32.37
N LEU A 149 11.05 -5.69 -31.87
CA LEU A 149 10.14 -4.84 -32.64
C LEU A 149 10.86 -4.20 -33.84
N ALA A 150 12.06 -3.66 -33.63
CA ALA A 150 12.86 -3.06 -34.69
C ALA A 150 13.24 -4.10 -35.77
N VAL A 151 13.63 -5.30 -35.35
CA VAL A 151 13.94 -6.40 -36.28
C VAL A 151 12.70 -6.80 -37.08
N ARG A 152 11.54 -6.95 -36.39
CA ARG A 152 10.26 -7.31 -37.05
C ARG A 152 9.84 -6.28 -38.09
N THR A 153 9.93 -4.99 -37.78
CA THR A 153 9.58 -3.92 -38.76
C THR A 153 10.56 -3.85 -39.94
N SER A 154 11.84 -4.09 -39.66
CA SER A 154 12.87 -4.17 -40.70
C SER A 154 12.66 -5.37 -41.65
N LEU A 155 12.29 -6.52 -41.11
CA LEU A 155 11.95 -7.70 -41.93
C LEU A 155 10.74 -7.44 -42.83
N GLY A 156 9.68 -6.81 -42.30
CA GLY A 156 8.53 -6.41 -43.12
C GLY A 156 8.93 -5.51 -44.32
N SER A 157 9.81 -4.55 -44.08
CA SER A 157 10.30 -3.69 -45.17
C SER A 157 11.21 -4.41 -46.17
N ARG A 158 11.97 -5.45 -45.74
CA ARG A 158 12.77 -6.30 -46.64
C ARG A 158 11.89 -7.16 -47.55
N ILE A 159 10.79 -7.69 -47.00
CA ILE A 159 9.81 -8.47 -47.79
C ILE A 159 9.23 -7.59 -48.90
N LEU A 160 8.76 -6.39 -48.56
CA LEU A 160 8.19 -5.48 -49.53
C LEU A 160 9.15 -5.15 -50.68
N ARG A 161 10.48 -5.19 -50.50
CA ARG A 161 11.49 -4.98 -51.55
C ARG A 161 11.65 -6.18 -52.48
N ARG A 162 11.16 -7.36 -52.09
CA ARG A 162 11.22 -8.61 -52.86
C ARG A 162 9.90 -8.98 -53.53
N CYS A 163 8.85 -8.19 -53.26
CA CYS A 163 7.55 -8.41 -53.85
C CYS A 163 7.45 -7.78 -55.23
N ASP A 164 6.74 -8.43 -56.12
CA ASP A 164 6.41 -7.92 -57.43
C ASP A 164 5.17 -7.03 -57.38
N ALA A 165 5.00 -6.13 -58.32
CA ALA A 165 3.78 -5.34 -58.42
C ALA A 165 2.60 -6.25 -58.76
N ALA A 166 1.45 -6.03 -58.10
CA ALA A 166 0.26 -6.77 -58.42
C ALA A 166 -0.28 -6.48 -59.81
N ASP A 167 -0.97 -7.41 -60.38
CA ASP A 167 -1.53 -7.30 -61.72
C ASP A 167 -2.59 -6.18 -61.85
N GLU A 168 -2.96 -5.86 -63.11
CA GLU A 168 -3.89 -4.76 -63.37
C GLU A 168 -5.30 -5.05 -62.83
N THR A 169 -5.73 -6.33 -62.79
CA THR A 169 -7.05 -6.74 -62.25
C THR A 169 -7.16 -6.50 -60.77
N TRP A 170 -6.09 -6.74 -60.00
CA TRP A 170 -5.99 -6.43 -58.60
C TRP A 170 -5.97 -4.91 -58.34
N ASN A 171 -5.22 -4.13 -59.12
CA ASN A 171 -5.14 -2.68 -58.97
C ASN A 171 -6.49 -2.00 -59.26
N ALA A 172 -7.21 -2.43 -60.33
CA ALA A 172 -8.55 -1.95 -60.61
C ALA A 172 -9.55 -2.27 -59.52
N LEU A 173 -9.47 -3.45 -58.89
CA LEU A 173 -10.31 -3.83 -57.76
C LEU A 173 -9.94 -3.03 -56.52
N LEU A 174 -8.66 -2.80 -56.25
CA LEU A 174 -8.16 -1.98 -55.14
C LEU A 174 -8.74 -0.56 -55.23
N GLU A 175 -8.69 0.07 -56.39
CA GLU A 175 -9.18 1.44 -56.56
C GLU A 175 -10.69 1.53 -56.35
N ARG A 176 -11.45 0.56 -56.86
CA ARG A 176 -12.89 0.47 -56.68
C ARG A 176 -13.25 0.31 -55.19
N VAL A 177 -12.66 -0.68 -54.50
CA VAL A 177 -12.98 -0.95 -53.09
C VAL A 177 -12.48 0.20 -52.19
N SER A 178 -11.35 0.85 -52.51
CA SER A 178 -10.85 2.02 -51.80
C SER A 178 -11.85 3.18 -51.85
N THR A 179 -12.42 3.42 -53.06
CA THR A 179 -13.46 4.45 -53.26
C THR A 179 -14.74 4.13 -52.50
N GLU A 180 -15.20 2.87 -52.59
CA GLU A 180 -16.40 2.40 -51.86
C GLU A 180 -16.22 2.58 -50.31
N LEU A 181 -15.04 2.32 -49.79
CA LEU A 181 -14.72 2.49 -48.38
C LEU A 181 -14.43 3.97 -48.00
N GLY A 182 -14.35 4.90 -48.98
CA GLY A 182 -14.01 6.31 -48.75
C GLY A 182 -12.59 6.47 -48.20
N LEU A 183 -11.63 5.75 -48.76
CA LEU A 183 -10.23 5.82 -48.36
C LEU A 183 -9.48 6.91 -49.14
N ASN A 184 -9.08 8.00 -48.48
CA ASN A 184 -8.35 9.11 -49.11
C ASN A 184 -6.83 8.90 -49.13
N ARG A 185 -6.35 7.67 -48.95
CA ARG A 185 -4.94 7.35 -48.82
C ARG A 185 -4.52 6.39 -49.92
N ARG A 186 -3.38 6.65 -50.55
CA ARG A 186 -2.81 5.71 -51.52
C ARG A 186 -2.31 4.46 -50.80
N VAL A 187 -2.72 3.29 -51.27
CA VAL A 187 -2.28 1.99 -50.83
C VAL A 187 -1.58 1.31 -52.01
N ARG A 188 -0.43 0.72 -51.76
CA ARG A 188 0.30 -0.06 -52.76
C ARG A 188 -0.08 -1.51 -52.62
N LEU A 189 -0.20 -2.22 -53.73
CA LEU A 189 -0.52 -3.63 -53.79
C LEU A 189 0.62 -4.39 -54.46
N PHE A 190 1.05 -5.46 -53.81
CA PHE A 190 2.13 -6.34 -54.28
C PHE A 190 1.71 -7.79 -54.22
N GLU A 191 2.40 -8.62 -55.05
CA GLU A 191 2.30 -10.07 -55.01
C GLU A 191 3.59 -10.71 -54.48
N SER A 192 3.49 -11.83 -53.77
CA SER A 192 4.65 -12.54 -53.26
C SER A 192 4.40 -14.05 -53.18
N CYS A 193 5.40 -14.83 -53.58
CA CYS A 193 5.43 -16.28 -53.38
C CYS A 193 5.78 -16.68 -51.94
N GLU A 194 6.28 -15.74 -51.10
CA GLU A 194 6.73 -16.01 -49.75
C GLU A 194 5.57 -16.04 -48.73
N ILE A 195 4.36 -15.58 -49.11
CA ILE A 195 3.23 -15.47 -48.21
C ILE A 195 2.08 -16.41 -48.63
N GLY A 196 1.39 -17.01 -47.66
CA GLY A 196 0.24 -17.88 -47.93
C GLY A 196 -1.11 -17.17 -47.80
N ALA A 197 -1.17 -15.97 -47.22
CA ALA A 197 -2.40 -15.19 -47.06
C ALA A 197 -2.09 -13.71 -47.32
N ALA A 198 -3.11 -12.94 -47.69
CA ALA A 198 -2.98 -11.50 -47.80
C ALA A 198 -2.61 -10.87 -46.46
N VAL A 199 -1.80 -9.84 -46.47
CA VAL A 199 -1.34 -9.12 -45.28
C VAL A 199 -1.04 -7.65 -45.58
N THR A 200 -1.45 -6.78 -44.65
CA THR A 200 -1.09 -5.37 -44.68
C THR A 200 0.22 -5.15 -43.93
N ILE A 201 1.25 -4.58 -44.61
CA ILE A 201 2.57 -4.28 -44.06
C ILE A 201 2.79 -2.76 -44.05
N GLY A 202 3.35 -2.24 -42.96
CA GLY A 202 3.73 -0.84 -42.83
C GLY A 202 2.72 -0.02 -41.99
N ALA A 203 3.26 0.73 -41.01
CA ALA A 203 2.45 1.56 -40.10
C ALA A 203 2.16 2.94 -40.73
N ILE A 204 3.18 3.55 -41.36
CA ILE A 204 3.08 4.90 -41.96
C ILE A 204 2.69 4.81 -43.43
N ASN A 205 3.35 4.00 -44.23
CA ASN A 205 3.09 3.78 -45.64
C ASN A 205 2.61 2.35 -45.88
N PRO A 206 1.29 2.08 -45.70
CA PRO A 206 0.76 0.74 -45.81
C PRO A 206 0.85 0.20 -47.23
N ALA A 207 1.21 -1.05 -47.31
CA ALA A 207 1.15 -1.85 -48.53
C ALA A 207 0.44 -3.15 -48.24
N ILE A 208 -0.42 -3.59 -49.13
CA ILE A 208 -1.08 -4.90 -49.07
C ILE A 208 -0.24 -5.84 -49.94
N VAL A 209 0.07 -7.00 -49.39
CA VAL A 209 0.74 -8.07 -50.14
C VAL A 209 -0.22 -9.23 -50.24
N VAL A 210 -0.45 -9.73 -51.44
CA VAL A 210 -1.30 -10.90 -51.73
C VAL A 210 -0.45 -12.08 -52.19
N PRO A 211 -0.88 -13.33 -52.03
CA PRO A 211 -0.15 -14.48 -52.53
C PRO A 211 -0.06 -14.46 -54.04
N ALA A 212 1.07 -14.90 -54.61
CA ALA A 212 1.23 -15.06 -56.03
C ALA A 212 0.20 -16.08 -56.59
N GLY A 213 -0.35 -15.81 -57.78
CA GLY A 213 -1.42 -16.59 -58.39
C GLY A 213 -2.82 -16.34 -57.81
N SER A 214 -2.95 -15.38 -56.85
CA SER A 214 -4.25 -15.00 -56.29
C SER A 214 -5.14 -14.21 -57.26
N SER A 215 -4.61 -13.77 -58.38
CA SER A 215 -5.38 -13.17 -59.48
C SER A 215 -6.41 -14.13 -60.09
N GLU A 216 -6.16 -15.43 -59.99
CA GLU A 216 -7.09 -16.49 -60.48
C GLU A 216 -8.25 -16.74 -59.49
N TRP A 217 -8.22 -16.19 -58.29
CA TRP A 217 -9.28 -16.38 -57.33
C TRP A 217 -10.60 -15.73 -57.77
N PRO A 218 -11.75 -16.32 -57.36
CA PRO A 218 -13.07 -15.75 -57.67
C PRO A 218 -13.14 -14.28 -57.22
N GLY A 219 -13.76 -13.42 -58.02
CA GLY A 219 -13.86 -11.99 -57.77
C GLY A 219 -14.44 -11.63 -56.39
N ALA A 220 -15.41 -12.42 -55.91
CA ALA A 220 -15.95 -12.26 -54.57
C ALA A 220 -14.90 -12.51 -53.47
N ARG A 221 -14.04 -13.54 -53.61
CA ARG A 221 -12.93 -13.83 -52.68
C ARG A 221 -11.94 -12.70 -52.63
N ARG A 222 -11.52 -12.19 -53.78
CA ARG A 222 -10.60 -11.06 -53.90
C ARG A 222 -11.17 -9.78 -53.25
N ARG A 223 -12.47 -9.52 -53.46
CA ARG A 223 -13.17 -8.38 -52.86
C ARG A 223 -13.22 -8.49 -51.33
N TYR A 224 -13.54 -9.65 -50.76
CA TYR A 224 -13.57 -9.85 -49.31
C TYR A 224 -12.19 -9.58 -48.69
N ILE A 225 -11.11 -10.09 -49.29
CA ILE A 225 -9.74 -9.86 -48.85
C ILE A 225 -9.40 -8.36 -48.86
N LEU A 226 -9.62 -7.69 -49.99
CA LEU A 226 -9.32 -6.26 -50.08
C LEU A 226 -10.15 -5.42 -49.14
N SER A 227 -11.44 -5.73 -48.96
CA SER A 227 -12.29 -5.02 -48.01
C SER A 227 -11.78 -5.17 -46.58
N HIS A 228 -11.28 -6.34 -46.20
CA HIS A 228 -10.71 -6.64 -44.89
C HIS A 228 -9.39 -5.89 -44.70
N GLU A 229 -8.43 -6.02 -45.63
CA GLU A 229 -7.12 -5.37 -45.54
C GLU A 229 -7.22 -3.85 -45.59
N LEU A 230 -8.09 -3.30 -46.46
CA LEU A 230 -8.34 -1.86 -46.54
C LEU A 230 -9.04 -1.31 -45.27
N ALA A 231 -9.82 -2.13 -44.56
CA ALA A 231 -10.36 -1.74 -43.26
C ALA A 231 -9.24 -1.53 -42.24
N HIS A 232 -8.20 -2.39 -42.20
CA HIS A 232 -6.99 -2.17 -41.41
C HIS A 232 -6.27 -0.85 -41.76
N VAL A 233 -6.11 -0.58 -43.04
CA VAL A 233 -5.48 0.66 -43.52
C VAL A 233 -6.29 1.89 -43.13
N LYS A 234 -7.62 1.86 -43.31
CA LYS A 234 -8.52 2.97 -42.99
C LYS A 234 -8.44 3.35 -41.51
N ARG A 235 -8.29 2.37 -40.64
CA ARG A 235 -8.19 2.56 -39.17
C ARG A 235 -6.79 2.84 -38.67
N ARG A 236 -5.79 2.76 -39.54
CA ARG A 236 -4.36 2.89 -39.19
C ARG A 236 -3.92 1.80 -38.17
N ASP A 237 -4.41 0.58 -38.32
CA ASP A 237 -4.14 -0.52 -37.42
C ASP A 237 -2.64 -0.83 -37.27
N GLY A 238 -1.82 -0.55 -38.29
CA GLY A 238 -0.37 -0.64 -38.20
C GLY A 238 0.24 0.26 -37.12
N LEU A 239 -0.30 1.48 -36.92
CA LEU A 239 0.14 2.37 -35.82
C LEU A 239 -0.32 1.87 -34.46
N ILE A 240 -1.55 1.34 -34.40
CA ILE A 240 -2.09 0.75 -33.17
C ILE A 240 -1.29 -0.50 -32.78
N GLU A 241 -0.85 -1.29 -33.74
CA GLU A 241 0.01 -2.46 -33.49
C GLU A 241 1.38 -2.04 -32.93
N VAL A 242 2.00 -0.99 -33.50
CA VAL A 242 3.26 -0.43 -32.96
C VAL A 242 3.04 0.07 -31.53
N LEU A 243 1.98 0.84 -31.27
CA LEU A 243 1.62 1.28 -29.93
C LEU A 243 1.47 0.09 -28.95
N ALA A 244 0.74 -0.94 -29.36
CA ALA A 244 0.54 -2.14 -28.55
C ALA A 244 1.85 -2.87 -28.24
N LEU A 245 2.77 -2.95 -29.21
CA LEU A 245 4.07 -3.58 -29.02
C LEU A 245 5.00 -2.74 -28.13
N VAL A 246 4.98 -1.41 -28.24
CA VAL A 246 5.73 -0.51 -27.35
C VAL A 246 5.22 -0.65 -25.91
N VAL A 247 3.91 -0.59 -25.70
CA VAL A 247 3.30 -0.79 -24.38
C VAL A 247 3.67 -2.17 -23.82
N LYS A 248 3.57 -3.23 -24.64
CA LYS A 248 3.96 -4.58 -24.25
C LYS A 248 5.46 -4.67 -23.91
N SER A 249 6.32 -3.90 -24.56
CA SER A 249 7.76 -3.87 -24.25
C SER A 249 8.06 -3.21 -22.90
N ILE A 250 7.35 -2.14 -22.55
CA ILE A 250 7.51 -1.46 -21.25
C ILE A 250 6.99 -2.34 -20.11
N TYR A 251 5.83 -2.99 -20.31
CA TYR A 251 5.12 -3.81 -19.33
C TYR A 251 5.27 -5.31 -19.61
N TRP A 252 6.43 -5.74 -20.14
CA TRP A 252 6.64 -7.12 -20.61
C TRP A 252 6.39 -8.18 -19.52
N PHE A 253 6.55 -7.82 -18.25
CA PHE A 253 6.34 -8.68 -17.09
C PHE A 253 4.89 -8.68 -16.57
N ASN A 254 4.00 -7.80 -17.10
CA ASN A 254 2.61 -7.67 -16.61
C ASN A 254 1.65 -8.49 -17.50
N PRO A 255 1.07 -9.61 -16.99
CA PRO A 255 0.20 -10.48 -17.78
C PRO A 255 -1.10 -9.80 -18.22
N LEU A 256 -1.64 -8.86 -17.44
CA LEU A 256 -2.88 -8.16 -17.81
C LEU A 256 -2.69 -7.26 -19.03
N VAL A 257 -1.51 -6.69 -19.19
CA VAL A 257 -1.18 -5.92 -20.41
C VAL A 257 -1.13 -6.86 -21.64
N TRP A 258 -0.61 -8.07 -21.50
CA TRP A 258 -0.62 -9.06 -22.58
C TRP A 258 -2.03 -9.45 -22.98
N LEU A 259 -2.90 -9.65 -21.99
CA LEU A 259 -4.33 -9.94 -22.23
C LEU A 259 -5.03 -8.75 -22.91
N ALA A 260 -4.73 -7.51 -22.48
CA ALA A 260 -5.27 -6.31 -23.09
C ALA A 260 -4.84 -6.16 -24.56
N VAL A 261 -3.55 -6.37 -24.87
CA VAL A 261 -3.04 -6.35 -26.25
C VAL A 261 -3.69 -7.44 -27.10
N ARG A 262 -3.87 -8.65 -26.54
CA ARG A 262 -4.58 -9.75 -27.23
C ARG A 262 -6.05 -9.40 -27.49
N ALA A 263 -6.77 -8.88 -26.48
CA ALA A 263 -8.16 -8.46 -26.61
C ALA A 263 -8.32 -7.34 -27.66
N ALA A 264 -7.42 -6.33 -27.62
CA ALA A 264 -7.38 -5.26 -28.61
C ALA A 264 -7.25 -5.79 -30.04
N ARG A 265 -6.40 -6.81 -30.25
CA ARG A 265 -6.21 -7.45 -31.55
C ARG A 265 -7.47 -8.18 -32.00
N VAL A 266 -8.09 -8.96 -31.12
CA VAL A 266 -9.34 -9.69 -31.43
C VAL A 266 -10.46 -8.75 -31.82
N GLU A 267 -10.65 -7.65 -31.10
CA GLU A 267 -11.71 -6.69 -31.44
C GLU A 267 -11.41 -5.92 -32.73
N ARG A 268 -10.13 -5.69 -33.06
CA ARG A 268 -9.75 -5.10 -34.36
C ARG A 268 -10.08 -6.04 -35.52
N GLU A 269 -9.81 -7.34 -35.40
CA GLU A 269 -10.17 -8.32 -36.43
C GLU A 269 -11.69 -8.36 -36.65
N ARG A 270 -12.47 -8.41 -35.56
CA ARG A 270 -13.94 -8.37 -35.64
C ARG A 270 -14.47 -7.11 -36.29
N ASP A 271 -13.83 -5.96 -36.07
CA ASP A 271 -14.22 -4.69 -36.68
C ASP A 271 -13.87 -4.66 -38.20
N CYS A 272 -12.81 -5.37 -38.63
CA CYS A 272 -12.54 -5.59 -40.06
C CYS A 272 -13.59 -6.52 -40.69
N ASP A 273 -14.00 -7.57 -39.98
CA ASP A 273 -15.07 -8.44 -40.43
C ASP A 273 -16.39 -7.67 -40.58
N ASP A 274 -16.72 -6.81 -39.57
CA ASP A 274 -17.88 -5.92 -39.65
C ASP A 274 -17.82 -4.98 -40.87
N ALA A 275 -16.63 -4.48 -41.24
CA ALA A 275 -16.46 -3.64 -42.42
C ALA A 275 -16.74 -4.41 -43.74
N VAL A 276 -16.31 -5.67 -43.82
CA VAL A 276 -16.64 -6.55 -44.96
C VAL A 276 -18.14 -6.78 -45.06
N LEU A 277 -18.82 -7.08 -43.96
CA LEU A 277 -20.25 -7.29 -43.92
C LEU A 277 -21.04 -6.03 -44.30
N ASN A 278 -20.59 -4.87 -43.83
CA ASN A 278 -21.16 -3.54 -44.13
C ASN A 278 -20.95 -3.13 -45.60
N SER A 279 -19.98 -3.75 -46.32
CA SER A 279 -19.78 -3.55 -47.75
C SER A 279 -20.70 -4.42 -48.62
N GLY A 280 -21.66 -5.16 -47.99
CA GLY A 280 -22.68 -5.96 -48.68
C GLY A 280 -22.36 -7.45 -48.78
N ALA A 281 -21.33 -7.96 -48.11
CA ALA A 281 -21.04 -9.38 -48.04
C ALA A 281 -22.13 -10.13 -47.24
N ARG A 282 -22.57 -11.28 -47.75
CA ARG A 282 -23.49 -12.15 -46.99
C ARG A 282 -22.71 -12.84 -45.86
N PRO A 283 -23.24 -12.84 -44.62
CA PRO A 283 -22.56 -13.45 -43.48
C PRO A 283 -22.16 -14.92 -43.70
N SER A 284 -23.02 -15.73 -44.30
CA SER A 284 -22.75 -17.14 -44.62
C SER A 284 -21.55 -17.31 -45.56
N ASP A 285 -21.55 -16.52 -46.65
CA ASP A 285 -20.54 -16.64 -47.70
C ASP A 285 -19.17 -16.18 -47.17
N TYR A 286 -19.16 -15.12 -46.38
CA TYR A 286 -17.94 -14.62 -45.74
C TYR A 286 -17.41 -15.56 -44.65
N ALA A 287 -18.29 -16.16 -43.85
CA ALA A 287 -17.91 -17.18 -42.87
C ALA A 287 -17.30 -18.42 -43.54
N MET A 288 -17.89 -18.87 -44.66
CA MET A 288 -17.39 -20.00 -45.44
C MET A 288 -16.00 -19.66 -46.04
N PHE A 289 -15.86 -18.48 -46.60
CA PHE A 289 -14.57 -17.98 -47.10
C PHE A 289 -13.46 -17.98 -46.01
N LEU A 290 -13.76 -17.55 -44.76
CA LEU A 290 -12.79 -17.61 -43.66
C LEU A 290 -12.42 -19.06 -43.28
N MET A 291 -13.35 -19.98 -43.35
CA MET A 291 -13.09 -21.42 -43.12
C MET A 291 -12.19 -22.00 -44.21
N ASP A 292 -12.40 -21.62 -45.46
CA ASP A 292 -11.59 -22.08 -46.60
C ASP A 292 -10.15 -21.58 -46.47
N ILE A 293 -9.95 -20.28 -46.14
CA ILE A 293 -8.60 -19.75 -45.84
C ILE A 293 -7.93 -20.55 -44.70
N ALA A 294 -8.66 -20.82 -43.63
CA ALA A 294 -8.08 -21.55 -42.50
C ALA A 294 -7.69 -23.00 -42.89
N ARG A 295 -8.46 -23.63 -43.79
CA ARG A 295 -8.13 -24.95 -44.31
C ARG A 295 -6.90 -24.92 -45.23
N ASP A 296 -6.83 -23.90 -46.10
CA ASP A 296 -5.68 -23.71 -47.02
C ASP A 296 -4.38 -23.41 -46.25
N LEU A 297 -4.46 -22.69 -45.08
CA LEU A 297 -3.35 -22.37 -44.21
C LEU A 297 -2.91 -23.52 -43.29
N GLY A 298 -3.64 -24.60 -43.19
CA GLY A 298 -3.37 -25.77 -42.33
C GLY A 298 -2.08 -26.54 -42.67
N ALA A 299 -1.33 -26.14 -43.72
CA ALA A 299 0.01 -26.63 -44.05
C ALA A 299 1.05 -25.54 -43.71
N PRO A 300 2.00 -25.79 -42.79
CA PRO A 300 3.04 -24.81 -42.45
C PRO A 300 3.98 -24.65 -43.65
N ARG A 301 3.85 -23.53 -44.37
CA ARG A 301 4.73 -23.12 -45.47
C ARG A 301 5.22 -21.71 -45.18
N GLY A 302 6.53 -21.56 -44.81
CA GLY A 302 7.21 -20.28 -44.76
C GLY A 302 7.88 -19.92 -43.44
N PRO A 303 8.68 -18.86 -43.40
CA PRO A 303 9.49 -18.47 -42.26
C PRO A 303 8.69 -17.97 -41.06
N ALA A 304 9.31 -18.00 -39.85
CA ALA A 304 8.71 -17.80 -38.55
C ALA A 304 7.91 -16.48 -38.32
N TRP A 305 8.03 -15.47 -39.20
CA TRP A 305 7.25 -14.24 -39.14
C TRP A 305 5.77 -14.42 -39.55
N GLN A 306 5.44 -15.48 -40.27
CA GLN A 306 4.05 -15.89 -40.57
C GLN A 306 3.32 -16.40 -39.30
N LEU A 307 4.04 -16.66 -38.22
CA LEU A 307 3.47 -17.03 -36.91
C LEU A 307 2.50 -15.98 -36.35
N SER A 308 2.53 -14.74 -36.84
CA SER A 308 1.52 -13.74 -36.49
C SER A 308 0.14 -14.05 -37.08
N THR A 309 0.07 -14.74 -38.21
CA THR A 309 -1.17 -15.23 -38.83
C THR A 309 -1.68 -16.53 -38.18
N ILE A 310 -0.80 -17.34 -37.58
CA ILE A 310 -1.20 -18.59 -36.89
C ILE A 310 -1.97 -18.25 -35.58
N SER A 311 -1.71 -17.10 -34.93
CA SER A 311 -2.55 -16.64 -33.82
C SER A 311 -3.98 -16.29 -34.26
N GLN A 312 -4.22 -16.04 -35.57
CA GLN A 312 -5.56 -15.85 -36.12
C GLN A 312 -6.41 -17.14 -36.07
N GLY A 313 -5.80 -18.32 -36.19
CA GLY A 313 -6.50 -19.59 -36.08
C GLY A 313 -7.15 -19.84 -34.71
N SER A 314 -6.57 -19.36 -33.63
CA SER A 314 -7.09 -19.55 -32.28
C SER A 314 -8.41 -18.79 -32.03
N HIS A 315 -8.73 -17.75 -32.80
CA HIS A 315 -9.93 -16.93 -32.66
C HIS A 315 -10.92 -17.06 -33.84
N LEU A 316 -10.61 -17.93 -34.80
CA LEU A 316 -11.45 -18.12 -35.99
C LEU A 316 -12.90 -18.52 -35.61
N LYS A 317 -13.04 -19.45 -34.67
CA LYS A 317 -14.37 -19.85 -34.14
C LYS A 317 -15.14 -18.64 -33.61
N GLU A 318 -14.50 -17.79 -32.85
CA GLU A 318 -15.14 -16.60 -32.27
C GLU A 318 -15.47 -15.54 -33.34
N ARG A 319 -14.63 -15.38 -34.38
CA ARG A 319 -14.91 -14.50 -35.53
C ARG A 319 -16.14 -15.02 -36.29
N ILE A 320 -16.16 -16.30 -36.65
CA ILE A 320 -17.30 -16.93 -37.37
C ILE A 320 -18.59 -16.77 -36.54
N MET A 321 -18.56 -17.06 -35.23
CA MET A 321 -19.73 -16.88 -34.38
C MET A 321 -20.22 -15.43 -34.35
N SER A 322 -19.30 -14.46 -34.32
CA SER A 322 -19.64 -13.03 -34.36
C SER A 322 -20.22 -12.61 -35.71
N ILE A 323 -19.70 -13.15 -36.82
CA ILE A 323 -20.19 -12.87 -38.19
C ILE A 323 -21.64 -13.38 -38.36
N LEU A 324 -21.94 -14.55 -37.83
CA LEU A 324 -23.23 -15.20 -37.95
C LEU A 324 -24.28 -14.74 -36.91
N ASP A 325 -23.88 -13.98 -35.87
CA ASP A 325 -24.80 -13.50 -34.87
C ASP A 325 -25.62 -12.29 -35.38
N PRO A 326 -26.94 -12.41 -35.55
CA PRO A 326 -27.80 -11.33 -36.03
C PRO A 326 -28.10 -10.28 -34.95
N LYS A 327 -27.76 -10.53 -33.68
CA LYS A 327 -28.05 -9.63 -32.54
C LYS A 327 -27.02 -8.52 -32.38
N ILE A 328 -25.91 -8.61 -33.11
CA ILE A 328 -24.83 -7.60 -33.05
C ILE A 328 -25.20 -6.43 -33.96
N ASP A 329 -25.32 -5.23 -33.35
CA ASP A 329 -25.55 -4.01 -34.12
C ASP A 329 -24.18 -3.45 -34.64
N ARG A 330 -23.87 -3.78 -35.90
CA ARG A 330 -22.61 -3.43 -36.57
C ARG A 330 -22.50 -1.95 -36.92
N ASN A 331 -23.62 -1.20 -36.94
CA ASN A 331 -23.65 0.21 -37.32
C ASN A 331 -23.69 1.16 -36.15
N ARG A 332 -23.88 0.66 -34.91
CA ARG A 332 -24.16 1.49 -33.76
C ARG A 332 -22.92 2.28 -33.31
N GLY A 333 -22.91 3.58 -33.67
CA GLY A 333 -22.30 4.61 -32.85
C GLY A 333 -20.77 4.58 -32.65
N ARG A 334 -19.96 4.13 -33.60
CA ARG A 334 -18.48 4.12 -33.47
C ARG A 334 -17.89 5.47 -33.00
N ARG A 335 -18.39 6.61 -33.54
CA ARG A 335 -17.92 7.93 -33.11
C ARG A 335 -18.33 8.25 -31.68
N ARG A 336 -19.61 7.99 -31.32
CA ARG A 336 -20.11 8.21 -29.96
C ARG A 336 -19.42 7.28 -28.95
N ALA A 337 -19.19 6.02 -29.32
CA ALA A 337 -18.44 5.08 -28.51
C ALA A 337 -16.99 5.51 -28.28
N GLY A 338 -16.33 6.07 -29.30
CA GLY A 338 -14.98 6.63 -29.16
C GLY A 338 -14.92 7.74 -28.12
N VAL A 339 -15.85 8.68 -28.17
CA VAL A 339 -15.93 9.79 -27.21
C VAL A 339 -16.21 9.26 -25.80
N VAL A 340 -17.21 8.39 -25.63
CA VAL A 340 -17.55 7.79 -24.33
C VAL A 340 -16.37 6.99 -23.77
N SER A 341 -15.67 6.22 -24.61
CA SER A 341 -14.50 5.44 -24.21
C SER A 341 -13.33 6.34 -23.77
N CYS A 342 -13.13 7.45 -24.47
CA CYS A 342 -12.11 8.44 -24.11
C CYS A 342 -12.39 9.03 -22.73
N PHE A 343 -13.64 9.47 -22.46
CA PHE A 343 -14.03 9.98 -21.17
C PHE A 343 -13.94 8.94 -20.06
N LEU A 344 -14.36 7.71 -20.33
CA LEU A 344 -14.31 6.62 -19.36
C LEU A 344 -12.85 6.28 -18.99
N VAL A 345 -11.96 6.16 -19.96
CA VAL A 345 -10.54 5.91 -19.71
C VAL A 345 -9.91 7.10 -19.01
N ALA A 346 -10.19 8.33 -19.44
CA ALA A 346 -9.66 9.55 -18.83
C ALA A 346 -10.11 9.70 -17.37
N SER A 347 -11.38 9.42 -17.07
CA SER A 347 -11.94 9.50 -15.70
C SER A 347 -11.29 8.52 -14.71
N ILE A 348 -10.66 7.46 -15.22
CA ILE A 348 -9.93 6.48 -14.40
C ILE A 348 -8.44 6.83 -14.34
N VAL A 349 -7.86 7.16 -15.49
CA VAL A 349 -6.41 7.42 -15.58
C VAL A 349 -6.02 8.70 -14.86
N LEU A 350 -6.83 9.77 -14.95
CA LEU A 350 -6.52 11.04 -14.28
C LEU A 350 -6.42 10.89 -12.76
N PRO A 351 -7.41 10.31 -12.04
CA PRO A 351 -7.28 10.07 -10.60
C PRO A 351 -6.11 9.14 -10.24
N LEU A 352 -5.91 8.06 -11.03
CA LEU A 352 -4.79 7.14 -10.81
C LEU A 352 -3.43 7.80 -11.04
N SER A 353 -3.33 8.77 -11.95
CA SER A 353 -2.10 9.52 -12.21
C SER A 353 -1.72 10.44 -11.06
N ILE A 354 -2.74 10.99 -10.36
CA ILE A 354 -2.56 11.90 -9.23
C ILE A 354 -2.33 11.12 -7.93
N SER A 355 -2.85 9.89 -7.81
CA SER A 355 -2.68 9.07 -6.61
C SER A 355 -1.31 8.40 -6.60
N GLY A 356 -0.47 8.72 -5.60
CA GLY A 356 0.69 7.90 -5.23
C GLY A 356 0.22 6.71 -4.38
N ILE A 357 0.38 5.49 -4.87
CA ILE A 357 0.04 4.27 -4.11
C ILE A 357 1.11 3.98 -3.06
N TRP A 358 2.32 4.50 -3.26
CA TRP A 358 3.47 4.35 -2.38
C TRP A 358 4.02 5.71 -1.98
N GLN A 359 4.35 5.90 -0.70
CA GLN A 359 5.13 7.05 -0.25
C GLN A 359 6.57 6.89 -0.77
N THR A 360 6.94 7.67 -1.79
CA THR A 360 8.34 7.80 -2.17
C THR A 360 9.02 8.76 -1.19
N GLN A 361 9.96 8.26 -0.38
CA GLN A 361 10.72 9.02 0.63
C GLN A 361 11.53 10.21 0.04
N ALA A 362 11.55 10.42 -1.26
CA ALA A 362 12.44 11.38 -1.92
C ALA A 362 12.03 12.86 -1.77
N GLN A 363 10.78 13.18 -1.39
CA GLN A 363 10.30 14.56 -1.34
C GLN A 363 10.15 15.15 0.07
N GLU A 364 10.37 14.34 1.12
CA GLU A 364 10.21 14.77 2.53
C GLU A 364 11.53 15.04 3.29
N GLN A 365 12.67 15.01 2.63
CA GLN A 365 13.97 15.08 3.31
C GLN A 365 14.29 16.39 4.08
N PRO A 366 13.87 17.61 3.72
CA PRO A 366 14.20 18.75 4.56
C PRO A 366 13.31 18.89 5.81
N HIS A 367 12.07 18.37 5.81
CA HIS A 367 11.19 18.43 6.98
C HIS A 367 11.41 17.25 7.94
N LYS A 368 11.61 16.03 7.42
CA LYS A 368 11.86 14.82 8.23
C LYS A 368 13.24 14.75 8.87
N SER A 369 14.26 15.43 8.33
CA SER A 369 15.55 15.51 9.02
C SER A 369 15.46 16.35 10.31
N LYS A 370 14.66 17.42 10.31
CA LYS A 370 14.38 18.21 11.52
C LYS A 370 13.47 17.46 12.50
N GLU A 371 12.46 16.75 11.99
CA GLU A 371 11.53 15.98 12.80
C GLU A 371 12.21 14.73 13.40
N LYS A 372 13.05 14.01 12.64
CA LYS A 372 13.88 12.92 13.16
C LYS A 372 14.93 13.41 14.16
N ALA A 373 15.54 14.57 13.94
CA ALA A 373 16.46 15.16 14.91
C ALA A 373 15.73 15.58 16.19
N LEU A 374 14.48 16.04 16.08
CA LEU A 374 13.64 16.35 17.23
C LEU A 374 13.19 15.07 17.96
N GLN A 375 12.77 14.05 17.22
CA GLN A 375 12.43 12.73 17.77
C GLN A 375 13.63 12.04 18.42
N TYR A 376 14.81 12.15 17.83
CA TYR A 376 16.04 11.61 18.41
C TYR A 376 16.39 12.33 19.72
N LYS A 377 16.27 13.66 19.77
CA LYS A 377 16.42 14.43 21.01
C LYS A 377 15.37 14.08 22.06
N GLN A 378 14.12 13.87 21.65
CA GLN A 378 13.05 13.44 22.56
C GLN A 378 13.26 12.00 23.06
N GLN A 379 13.77 11.10 22.21
CA GLN A 379 14.15 9.76 22.63
C GLN A 379 15.36 9.77 23.58
N GLU A 380 16.36 10.58 23.30
CA GLU A 380 17.53 10.75 24.17
C GLU A 380 17.12 11.34 25.53
N GLN A 381 16.22 12.33 25.54
CA GLN A 381 15.65 12.86 26.78
C GLN A 381 14.84 11.82 27.55
N LYS A 382 13.98 11.06 26.85
CA LYS A 382 13.23 9.95 27.47
C LYS A 382 14.17 8.87 28.02
N GLN A 383 15.25 8.56 27.30
CA GLN A 383 16.21 7.56 27.74
C GLN A 383 16.96 8.02 28.99
N LYS A 384 17.38 9.30 29.04
CA LYS A 384 17.98 9.91 30.23
C LYS A 384 17.00 9.96 31.40
N GLU A 385 15.74 10.24 31.14
CA GLU A 385 14.68 10.24 32.15
C GLU A 385 14.41 8.82 32.70
N ILE A 386 14.43 7.80 31.81
CA ILE A 386 14.30 6.39 32.22
C ILE A 386 15.51 5.96 33.06
N GLU A 387 16.70 6.37 32.66
CA GLU A 387 17.94 6.03 33.36
C GLU A 387 18.01 6.74 34.73
N LEU A 388 17.58 8.00 34.80
CA LEU A 388 17.45 8.74 36.05
C LEU A 388 16.41 8.10 37.00
N LYS A 389 15.23 7.72 36.46
CA LYS A 389 14.20 7.00 37.22
C LYS A 389 14.69 5.62 37.68
N LYS A 390 15.52 4.94 36.88
CA LYS A 390 16.14 3.67 37.26
C LYS A 390 17.13 3.82 38.39
N MET A 391 18.00 4.83 38.31
CA MET A 391 18.94 5.15 39.40
C MET A 391 18.21 5.58 40.69
N GLN A 392 17.13 6.37 40.57
CA GLN A 392 16.29 6.74 41.73
C GLN A 392 15.63 5.51 42.33
N LYS A 393 15.11 4.58 41.47
CA LYS A 393 14.51 3.33 41.92
C LYS A 393 15.52 2.40 42.60
N GLU A 394 16.74 2.29 42.06
CA GLU A 394 17.84 1.53 42.69
C GLU A 394 18.28 2.14 44.02
N LYS A 395 18.35 3.48 44.10
CA LYS A 395 18.63 4.18 45.34
C LYS A 395 17.52 3.94 46.39
N MET A 396 16.24 3.95 45.97
CA MET A 396 15.12 3.67 46.86
C MET A 396 15.01 2.20 47.26
N ALA A 397 15.51 1.26 46.47
CA ALA A 397 15.42 -0.18 46.75
C ALA A 397 16.29 -0.59 47.98
N GLY A 398 17.27 0.22 48.35
CA GLY A 398 18.11 0.02 49.55
C GLY A 398 17.63 0.78 50.79
N MET A 399 16.55 1.58 50.68
CA MET A 399 16.03 2.43 51.76
C MET A 399 14.82 1.77 52.45
N SER A 400 14.56 2.12 53.69
CA SER A 400 13.29 1.76 54.32
C SER A 400 12.11 2.44 53.63
N SER A 401 10.90 1.88 53.76
CA SER A 401 9.69 2.49 53.18
C SER A 401 9.47 3.92 53.67
N GLU A 402 9.80 4.18 54.90
CA GLU A 402 9.71 5.49 55.54
C GLU A 402 10.67 6.50 54.93
N GLU A 403 11.97 6.13 54.79
CA GLU A 403 12.98 6.98 54.13
C GLU A 403 12.64 7.27 52.67
N ALA A 404 12.12 6.27 51.94
CA ALA A 404 11.71 6.41 50.55
C ALA A 404 10.53 7.38 50.37
N ILE A 405 9.57 7.34 51.28
CA ILE A 405 8.41 8.25 51.27
C ILE A 405 8.82 9.65 51.68
N ALA A 406 9.67 9.81 52.71
CA ALA A 406 10.20 11.11 53.12
C ALA A 406 10.95 11.80 51.95
N MET A 407 11.82 11.10 51.26
CA MET A 407 12.53 11.63 50.08
C MET A 407 11.58 12.03 48.94
N LYS A 408 10.56 11.26 48.67
CA LYS A 408 9.54 11.61 47.66
C LYS A 408 8.74 12.83 48.06
N TRP A 409 8.42 12.95 49.36
CA TRP A 409 7.72 14.12 49.87
C TRP A 409 8.56 15.40 49.76
N GLU A 410 9.87 15.34 50.07
CA GLU A 410 10.80 16.43 49.88
C GLU A 410 10.84 16.89 48.40
N GLU A 411 10.82 15.95 47.44
CA GLU A 411 10.75 16.27 46.00
C GLU A 411 9.44 16.97 45.63
N ILE A 412 8.30 16.52 46.19
CA ILE A 412 6.97 17.10 45.93
C ILE A 412 6.89 18.50 46.59
N SER A 413 7.39 18.65 47.79
CA SER A 413 7.32 19.91 48.54
C SER A 413 8.12 21.07 47.90
N ALA A 414 9.06 20.73 47.00
CA ALA A 414 9.81 21.69 46.19
C ALA A 414 9.10 22.12 44.90
N GLN A 415 7.93 21.52 44.57
CA GLN A 415 7.20 21.82 43.34
C GLN A 415 6.15 22.92 43.57
N GLU A 416 6.18 23.94 42.71
CA GLU A 416 5.15 24.98 42.69
C GLU A 416 3.82 24.46 42.15
N GLY A 417 2.69 24.90 42.71
CA GLY A 417 1.34 24.58 42.23
C GLY A 417 0.77 23.24 42.69
N SER A 418 1.47 22.47 43.55
CA SER A 418 0.91 21.26 44.13
C SER A 418 -0.09 21.60 45.25
N ALA A 419 -1.34 21.17 45.09
CA ALA A 419 -2.36 21.29 46.13
C ALA A 419 -2.01 20.47 47.38
N ALA A 420 -1.24 19.38 47.23
CA ALA A 420 -0.80 18.55 48.36
C ALA A 420 0.10 19.30 49.32
N VAL A 421 0.96 20.20 48.82
CA VAL A 421 1.84 21.03 49.65
C VAL A 421 1.04 22.01 50.51
N LEU A 422 0.10 22.74 49.91
CA LEU A 422 -0.76 23.67 50.65
C LEU A 422 -1.62 22.96 51.74
N ILE A 423 -2.07 21.76 51.41
CA ILE A 423 -2.87 20.95 52.32
C ILE A 423 -2.00 20.39 53.44
N HIS A 424 -0.77 20.00 53.17
CA HIS A 424 0.22 19.63 54.18
C HIS A 424 0.40 20.75 55.19
N ASP A 425 0.70 21.98 54.72
CA ASP A 425 0.94 23.13 55.58
C ASP A 425 -0.30 23.49 56.40
N ALA A 426 -1.49 23.41 55.82
CA ALA A 426 -2.74 23.63 56.54
C ALA A 426 -3.00 22.58 57.60
N ILE A 427 -2.61 21.33 57.34
CA ILE A 427 -2.73 20.23 58.32
C ILE A 427 -1.74 20.41 59.48
N GLU A 428 -0.48 20.69 59.20
CA GLU A 428 0.55 20.92 60.20
C GLU A 428 0.22 22.14 61.07
N GLU A 429 -0.32 23.23 60.50
CA GLU A 429 -0.61 24.46 61.21
C GLU A 429 -1.91 24.40 62.01
N LYS A 430 -2.97 23.79 61.49
CA LYS A 430 -4.36 23.89 62.01
C LYS A 430 -5.09 22.55 62.11
N GLY A 431 -4.39 21.43 61.91
CA GLY A 431 -4.90 20.09 62.03
C GLY A 431 -5.67 19.55 60.81
N PRO A 432 -6.06 18.24 60.82
CA PRO A 432 -6.60 17.52 59.70
C PRO A 432 -7.90 18.10 59.13
N GLU A 433 -8.75 18.71 59.97
CA GLU A 433 -10.00 19.35 59.53
C GLU A 433 -9.77 20.57 58.67
N ALA A 434 -8.72 21.35 58.97
CA ALA A 434 -8.32 22.53 58.18
C ALA A 434 -7.86 22.13 56.80
N GLY A 435 -7.05 21.07 56.67
CA GLY A 435 -6.62 20.52 55.39
C GLY A 435 -7.81 20.04 54.54
N MET A 436 -8.76 19.31 55.12
CA MET A 436 -9.97 18.90 54.44
C MET A 436 -10.81 20.08 53.92
N LYS A 437 -10.99 21.10 54.76
CA LYS A 437 -11.72 22.32 54.39
C LYS A 437 -11.02 23.10 53.27
N LEU A 438 -9.71 23.20 53.32
CA LEU A 438 -8.91 23.85 52.25
C LEU A 438 -9.01 23.08 50.93
N ALA A 439 -8.88 21.77 50.96
CA ALA A 439 -9.02 20.92 49.79
C ALA A 439 -10.38 21.10 49.07
N MET A 440 -11.47 21.16 49.85
CA MET A 440 -12.80 21.41 49.27
C MET A 440 -12.89 22.82 48.67
N LYS A 441 -12.39 23.82 49.35
CA LYS A 441 -12.37 25.20 48.85
C LYS A 441 -11.59 25.33 47.55
N LEU A 442 -10.42 24.75 47.45
CA LEU A 442 -9.59 24.77 46.23
C LEU A 442 -10.27 24.04 45.07
N LYS A 443 -10.96 22.94 45.34
CA LYS A 443 -11.72 22.23 44.34
C LYS A 443 -12.92 23.04 43.82
N GLU A 444 -13.65 23.72 44.74
CA GLU A 444 -14.84 24.51 44.39
C GLU A 444 -14.47 25.81 43.66
N SER A 445 -13.29 26.42 43.97
CA SER A 445 -12.86 27.63 43.28
C SER A 445 -12.48 27.40 41.83
N GLY A 446 -12.13 26.19 41.44
CA GLY A 446 -11.66 25.88 40.10
C GLY A 446 -10.39 26.60 39.69
N ASP A 447 -9.55 26.95 40.70
CA ASP A 447 -8.31 27.70 40.49
C ASP A 447 -7.30 26.86 39.72
N GLU A 448 -6.96 27.30 38.48
CA GLU A 448 -6.01 26.61 37.60
C GLU A 448 -4.56 26.68 38.10
N GLU A 449 -4.28 27.48 39.10
CA GLU A 449 -2.96 27.59 39.68
C GLU A 449 -2.56 26.33 40.47
N TYR A 450 -3.54 25.56 40.98
CA TYR A 450 -3.28 24.38 41.81
C TYR A 450 -3.81 23.11 41.19
N TYR A 451 -2.97 22.09 41.12
CA TYR A 451 -3.35 20.77 40.59
C TYR A 451 -3.44 19.70 41.68
N PHE A 452 -4.37 18.77 41.53
CA PHE A 452 -4.59 17.64 42.41
C PHE A 452 -4.13 16.34 41.73
N LYS A 453 -2.92 15.86 42.09
CA LYS A 453 -2.42 14.57 41.59
C LYS A 453 -2.60 13.47 42.64
N GLU A 454 -3.26 12.37 42.24
CA GLU A 454 -3.47 11.20 43.09
C GLU A 454 -2.19 10.73 43.78
N GLY A 455 -1.09 10.59 43.02
CA GLY A 455 0.18 10.11 43.53
C GLY A 455 0.83 11.02 44.57
N GLU A 456 0.65 12.35 44.50
CA GLU A 456 1.18 13.32 45.48
C GLU A 456 0.40 13.22 46.78
N PHE A 457 -0.93 13.14 46.73
CA PHE A 457 -1.75 12.91 47.90
C PHE A 457 -1.50 11.53 48.51
N ASN A 458 -1.21 10.54 47.70
CA ASN A 458 -0.85 9.23 48.21
C ASN A 458 0.48 9.27 48.97
N THR A 459 1.47 9.94 48.43
CA THR A 459 2.77 10.16 49.08
C THR A 459 2.63 10.93 50.42
N LEU A 460 1.84 12.01 50.42
CA LEU A 460 1.58 12.80 51.61
C LEU A 460 0.84 11.96 52.68
N GLY A 461 -0.13 11.16 52.28
CA GLY A 461 -0.83 10.27 53.19
C GLY A 461 0.10 9.26 53.87
N TYR A 462 0.98 8.62 53.08
CA TYR A 462 2.00 7.70 53.62
C TYR A 462 3.08 8.44 54.45
N TYR A 463 3.46 9.70 54.10
CA TYR A 463 4.35 10.51 54.89
C TYR A 463 3.80 10.70 56.33
N PHE A 464 2.52 11.04 56.47
CA PHE A 464 1.88 11.12 57.78
C PHE A 464 1.71 9.76 58.46
N LEU A 465 1.37 8.70 57.69
CA LEU A 465 1.17 7.35 58.21
C LEU A 465 2.46 6.80 58.87
N TYR A 466 3.59 6.91 58.17
CA TYR A 466 4.87 6.47 58.70
C TYR A 466 5.42 7.40 59.80
N GLY A 467 5.01 8.67 59.78
CA GLY A 467 5.27 9.58 60.90
C GLY A 467 4.34 9.39 62.13
N GLU A 468 3.59 8.27 62.16
CA GLU A 468 2.62 7.90 63.23
C GLU A 468 1.48 8.93 63.47
N LYS A 469 1.28 9.87 62.52
CA LYS A 469 0.20 10.86 62.50
C LYS A 469 -1.04 10.29 61.81
N LEU A 470 -1.76 9.36 62.51
CA LEU A 470 -2.81 8.55 61.91
C LEU A 470 -4.04 9.36 61.47
N ASP A 471 -4.46 10.36 62.25
CA ASP A 471 -5.63 11.18 61.88
C ASP A 471 -5.35 12.11 60.72
N GLU A 472 -4.14 12.63 60.58
CA GLU A 472 -3.65 13.40 59.45
C GLU A 472 -3.59 12.54 58.19
N ALA A 473 -3.03 11.32 58.28
CA ALA A 473 -2.96 10.36 57.20
C ALA A 473 -4.35 10.02 56.67
N ILE A 474 -5.29 9.70 57.58
CA ILE A 474 -6.67 9.40 57.21
C ILE A 474 -7.35 10.59 56.56
N ALA A 475 -7.11 11.81 56.99
CA ALA A 475 -7.66 13.03 56.39
C ALA A 475 -7.17 13.19 54.94
N VAL A 476 -5.86 13.05 54.70
CA VAL A 476 -5.24 13.15 53.38
C VAL A 476 -5.78 12.06 52.45
N PHE A 477 -5.83 10.81 52.87
CA PHE A 477 -6.38 9.73 52.04
C PHE A 477 -7.87 9.91 51.78
N LYS A 478 -8.67 10.47 52.71
CA LYS A 478 -10.05 10.85 52.43
C LYS A 478 -10.17 11.97 51.41
N ILE A 479 -9.26 12.93 51.43
CA ILE A 479 -9.17 13.96 50.38
C ILE A 479 -8.90 13.27 49.03
N ASN A 480 -7.93 12.37 49.00
CA ASN A 480 -7.57 11.66 47.77
C ASN A 480 -8.74 10.85 47.20
N VAL A 481 -9.47 10.13 48.02
CA VAL A 481 -10.71 9.42 47.61
C VAL A 481 -11.76 10.38 47.04
N ARG A 482 -11.93 11.57 47.60
CA ARG A 482 -12.89 12.56 47.09
C ARG A 482 -12.47 13.17 45.75
N MET A 483 -11.16 13.29 45.51
CA MET A 483 -10.60 13.81 44.25
C MET A 483 -10.62 12.75 43.17
N ASN A 484 -10.40 11.49 43.50
CA ASN A 484 -10.20 10.36 42.58
C ASN A 484 -11.12 9.17 42.93
N PRO A 485 -12.47 9.32 42.92
CA PRO A 485 -13.41 8.32 43.39
C PRO A 485 -13.43 7.01 42.59
N ASP A 486 -12.92 7.02 41.36
CA ASP A 486 -12.86 5.88 40.47
C ASP A 486 -11.52 5.11 40.53
N SER A 487 -10.57 5.57 41.35
CA SER A 487 -9.29 4.89 41.53
C SER A 487 -9.37 3.89 42.68
N TRP A 488 -9.13 2.62 42.41
CA TRP A 488 -9.07 1.55 43.42
C TRP A 488 -7.95 1.77 44.43
N ASN A 489 -6.85 2.35 44.00
CA ASN A 489 -5.63 2.56 44.80
C ASN A 489 -5.86 3.52 45.96
N VAL A 490 -6.70 4.56 45.79
CA VAL A 490 -6.97 5.52 46.87
C VAL A 490 -7.81 4.89 48.00
N TYR A 491 -8.67 3.93 47.67
CA TYR A 491 -9.44 3.17 48.68
C TYR A 491 -8.55 2.15 49.41
N ASP A 492 -7.61 1.51 48.70
CA ASP A 492 -6.63 0.59 49.28
C ASP A 492 -5.75 1.32 50.30
N SER A 493 -5.19 2.46 49.93
CA SER A 493 -4.36 3.31 50.80
C SER A 493 -5.15 3.84 52.02
N LEU A 494 -6.42 4.27 51.83
CA LEU A 494 -7.28 4.67 52.95
C LEU A 494 -7.59 3.50 53.86
N GLY A 495 -7.83 2.32 53.29
CA GLY A 495 -8.04 1.08 54.03
C GLY A 495 -6.86 0.77 54.96
N GLU A 496 -5.63 0.94 54.49
CA GLU A 496 -4.40 0.72 55.23
C GLU A 496 -4.27 1.70 56.43
N ALA A 497 -4.48 3.00 56.18
CA ALA A 497 -4.42 4.00 57.28
C ALA A 497 -5.50 3.79 58.33
N VAL A 498 -6.72 3.46 57.94
CA VAL A 498 -7.85 3.19 58.87
C VAL A 498 -7.61 1.89 59.61
N LEU A 499 -6.98 0.89 58.99
CA LEU A 499 -6.57 -0.35 59.66
C LEU A 499 -5.49 -0.08 60.72
N ALA A 500 -4.48 0.74 60.39
CA ALA A 500 -3.44 1.16 61.34
C ALA A 500 -4.05 1.88 62.54
N ALA A 501 -5.11 2.68 62.35
CA ALA A 501 -5.89 3.32 63.42
C ALA A 501 -6.81 2.37 64.20
N GLY A 502 -6.78 1.07 63.96
CA GLY A 502 -7.58 0.05 64.65
C GLY A 502 -9.07 0.02 64.27
N LYS A 503 -9.51 0.73 63.25
CA LYS A 503 -10.92 0.85 62.81
C LYS A 503 -11.29 -0.27 61.82
N TYR A 504 -11.32 -1.53 62.27
CA TYR A 504 -11.40 -2.73 61.44
C TYR A 504 -12.60 -2.76 60.49
N GLU A 505 -13.79 -2.44 60.99
CA GLU A 505 -15.02 -2.38 60.20
C GLU A 505 -14.94 -1.37 59.03
N SER A 506 -14.34 -0.22 59.30
CA SER A 506 -14.15 0.81 58.26
C SER A 506 -13.10 0.39 57.24
N ALA A 507 -12.00 -0.23 57.68
CA ALA A 507 -10.95 -0.74 56.80
C ALA A 507 -11.49 -1.80 55.85
N ARG A 508 -12.35 -2.73 56.36
CA ARG A 508 -13.04 -3.73 55.53
C ARG A 508 -13.79 -3.07 54.36
N LYS A 509 -14.63 -2.09 54.63
CA LYS A 509 -15.42 -1.38 53.60
C LYS A 509 -14.55 -0.73 52.53
N TYR A 510 -13.41 -0.18 52.89
CA TYR A 510 -12.51 0.43 51.94
C TYR A 510 -11.78 -0.60 51.09
N TYR A 511 -11.35 -1.72 51.63
CA TYR A 511 -10.75 -2.80 50.85
C TYR A 511 -11.76 -3.49 49.94
N GLU A 512 -13.00 -3.67 50.38
CA GLU A 512 -14.11 -4.17 49.53
C GLU A 512 -14.36 -3.23 48.36
N LYS A 513 -14.37 -1.90 48.59
CA LYS A 513 -14.55 -0.92 47.53
C LYS A 513 -13.36 -0.89 46.56
N SER A 514 -12.14 -1.06 47.06
CA SER A 514 -10.93 -1.19 46.20
C SER A 514 -11.04 -2.41 45.30
N LEU A 515 -11.53 -3.57 45.82
CA LEU A 515 -11.71 -4.79 45.03
C LEU A 515 -12.91 -4.73 44.08
N GLU A 516 -13.95 -3.97 44.42
CA GLU A 516 -15.05 -3.69 43.47
C GLU A 516 -14.54 -2.95 42.23
N LEU A 517 -13.63 -1.97 42.40
CA LEU A 517 -13.04 -1.20 41.34
C LEU A 517 -11.93 -1.95 40.59
N ASN A 518 -11.16 -2.77 41.30
CA ASN A 518 -10.11 -3.60 40.72
C ASN A 518 -10.09 -4.99 41.38
N PRO A 519 -10.77 -5.98 40.79
CA PRO A 519 -10.80 -7.35 41.32
C PRO A 519 -9.44 -8.04 41.42
N GLU A 520 -8.41 -7.52 40.73
CA GLU A 520 -7.06 -8.09 40.76
C GLU A 520 -6.16 -7.49 41.84
N ASN A 521 -6.66 -6.59 42.69
CA ASN A 521 -5.89 -6.04 43.79
C ASN A 521 -5.53 -7.14 44.83
N GLU A 522 -4.30 -7.66 44.70
CA GLU A 522 -3.80 -8.70 45.63
C GLU A 522 -3.67 -8.22 47.07
N ASN A 523 -3.29 -6.92 47.27
CA ASN A 523 -3.15 -6.34 48.61
C ASN A 523 -4.51 -6.28 49.32
N GLY A 524 -5.53 -5.77 48.65
CA GLY A 524 -6.88 -5.71 49.17
C GLY A 524 -7.41 -7.08 49.58
N ARG A 525 -7.23 -8.11 48.73
CA ARG A 525 -7.61 -9.49 49.05
C ARG A 525 -6.89 -10.02 50.31
N LYS A 526 -5.57 -9.82 50.36
CA LYS A 526 -4.75 -10.27 51.48
C LYS A 526 -5.14 -9.60 52.78
N MET A 527 -5.49 -8.31 52.76
CA MET A 527 -5.89 -7.57 53.95
C MET A 527 -7.29 -7.94 54.41
N LEU A 528 -8.24 -8.18 53.53
CA LEU A 528 -9.56 -8.71 53.87
C LEU A 528 -9.47 -10.10 54.54
N ALA A 529 -8.69 -11.01 53.96
CA ALA A 529 -8.48 -12.33 54.56
C ALA A 529 -7.86 -12.24 55.97
N LYS A 530 -6.94 -11.29 56.22
CA LYS A 530 -6.39 -11.05 57.56
C LYS A 530 -7.43 -10.50 58.55
N LEU A 531 -8.33 -9.63 58.10
CA LEU A 531 -9.41 -9.09 58.92
C LEU A 531 -10.40 -10.17 59.30
N GLU A 532 -10.78 -11.02 58.36
CA GLU A 532 -11.68 -12.17 58.61
C GLU A 532 -11.07 -13.16 59.60
N ALA A 533 -9.80 -13.53 59.41
CA ALA A 533 -9.11 -14.43 60.35
C ALA A 533 -9.04 -13.86 61.79
N LYS A 534 -8.89 -12.53 61.91
CA LYS A 534 -8.83 -11.85 63.21
C LYS A 534 -10.20 -11.83 63.90
N GLU A 535 -11.28 -11.63 63.14
CA GLU A 535 -12.67 -11.68 63.68
C GLU A 535 -13.05 -13.08 64.12
N GLU A 536 -12.69 -14.13 63.33
CA GLU A 536 -12.91 -15.52 63.75
C GLU A 536 -12.13 -15.88 65.02
N GLY A 537 -10.89 -15.34 65.16
CA GLY A 537 -10.09 -15.53 66.37
C GLY A 537 -10.72 -14.89 67.60
N LEU A 538 -11.25 -13.65 67.47
CA LEU A 538 -11.96 -12.94 68.53
C LEU A 538 -13.29 -13.63 68.92
N ALA A 539 -14.03 -14.11 67.89
CA ALA A 539 -15.29 -14.85 68.15
C ALA A 539 -15.06 -16.18 68.87
N LYS A 540 -13.93 -16.87 68.54
CA LYS A 540 -13.54 -18.10 69.25
C LYS A 540 -13.09 -17.81 70.69
N SER A 541 -12.41 -16.72 70.97
CA SER A 541 -11.98 -16.27 72.30
C SER A 541 -13.16 -15.85 73.18
N HIS A 542 -14.15 -15.14 72.61
CA HIS A 542 -15.40 -14.81 73.34
C HIS A 542 -16.20 -16.06 73.68
N LYS A 543 -16.25 -17.04 72.80
CA LYS A 543 -16.99 -18.31 73.09
C LYS A 543 -16.29 -19.17 74.12
N SER A 544 -14.99 -19.11 74.26
CA SER A 544 -14.25 -19.83 75.29
C SER A 544 -14.39 -19.19 76.69
N VAL A 545 -14.59 -17.86 76.72
CA VAL A 545 -14.84 -17.15 78.01
C VAL A 545 -16.26 -17.36 78.50
N GLU A 546 -17.29 -17.48 77.66
CA GLU A 546 -18.68 -17.79 78.04
C GLU A 546 -18.88 -19.23 78.49
N THR A 547 -17.97 -20.14 78.09
CA THR A 547 -18.04 -21.53 78.56
C THR A 547 -17.36 -21.77 79.90
N ASP A 548 -16.42 -20.88 80.33
CA ASP A 548 -15.76 -20.97 81.65
C ASP A 548 -16.57 -20.29 82.84
N GLU A 549 -17.60 -19.47 82.52
CA GLU A 549 -18.49 -18.89 83.55
C GLU A 549 -19.76 -19.69 83.81
N SER A 550 -19.93 -20.85 83.18
CA SER A 550 -21.13 -21.69 83.30
C SER A 550 -20.90 -23.09 83.93
N ASP A 551 -19.70 -23.31 84.58
CA ASP A 551 -19.46 -24.50 85.37
C ASP A 551 -19.33 -24.19 86.86
#